data_775029eb58cc43d14f0469b41bd27923
#
_entry.id   775029eb58cc43d14f0469b41bd27923
#
_cell.length_a   1.000
_cell.length_b   1.000
_cell.length_c   1.000
_cell.angle_alpha   90.00
_cell.angle_beta   90.00
_cell.angle_gamma   90.00
#
_symmetry.space_group_name_H-M   'P 1'
#
loop_
_entity.id
_entity.type
_entity.pdbx_description
1 polymer ?
#
loop_
_entity_poly.entity_id
_entity_poly.type
_entity_poly.pdbx_seq_one_letter_code
_entity_poly.pdbx_strand_id
1 'polypeptide(L)'
;MKTENWKLENRLLHTKAYSNPFTIFNSSRRANQGSALMLMMWAILLMSVTVLGVVEYIRASAAESVQAAYQFKALHLAESGLAVGLHPSTRRGDLVLKQKIGPNSGFDVVINYEGARIPINYATDERLREAIYNLFIHWQLNAEEAGIAADSLADWIDNDDNARANGAEQEQYQNLGIFDSPRNQGFLRVDEMLLVRGMDTVDRKKPDWREYFSVYGEGQIDLRTVFKDVLLAITGSSENDVARFIRERDGADGIPGTEDDRRIRDEEAYQLLGLAGDKLNALRAILNDDDTTLRRITSIGWVGEKRAEIIVVTRRNSVTGSLTYLGRMEE
;
A
#
# COMPACT_ATOMS: atom_id res chain seq x y z
N MET A 1 -21.57 74.57 65.98
CA MET A 1 -22.72 75.01 66.81
C MET A 1 -23.07 73.89 67.76
N LYS A 2 -22.73 74.12 68.98
CA LYS A 2 -23.37 73.73 70.26
C LYS A 2 -23.47 72.23 70.50
N THR A 3 -22.58 71.66 71.35
CA THR A 3 -22.65 71.76 72.87
C THR A 3 -23.76 70.79 73.35
N GLU A 4 -23.58 69.98 74.26
CA GLU A 4 -23.04 69.84 75.63
C GLU A 4 -23.72 68.63 76.25
N ASN A 5 -23.06 67.78 76.84
CA ASN A 5 -22.81 67.67 78.26
C ASN A 5 -23.93 66.98 79.11
N TRP A 6 -23.50 66.13 79.92
CA TRP A 6 -23.37 65.97 81.40
C TRP A 6 -24.09 64.74 81.96
N LYS A 7 -23.46 63.99 82.61
CA LYS A 7 -23.00 63.71 83.99
C LYS A 7 -23.80 62.66 84.76
N LEU A 8 -22.96 61.73 85.17
CA LEU A 8 -22.87 61.17 86.53
C LEU A 8 -24.18 61.06 87.42
N GLU A 9 -24.45 59.90 87.93
CA GLU A 9 -24.33 59.65 89.39
C GLU A 9 -24.43 58.17 89.73
N ASN A 10 -23.58 57.84 90.70
CA ASN A 10 -23.48 56.60 91.45
C ASN A 10 -24.76 56.20 92.18
N ARG A 11 -24.95 54.94 92.40
CA ARG A 11 -25.06 54.28 93.73
C ARG A 11 -25.11 52.77 93.65
N LEU A 12 -24.08 52.17 94.08
CA LEU A 12 -23.98 51.07 95.10
C LEU A 12 -25.17 50.17 95.39
N LEU A 13 -24.80 48.93 95.49
CA LEU A 13 -25.24 47.86 96.37
C LEU A 13 -26.17 46.80 95.75
N HIS A 14 -25.66 45.65 95.53
CA HIS A 14 -25.80 44.45 96.36
C HIS A 14 -25.24 43.22 95.64
N THR A 15 -24.29 42.62 96.27
CA THR A 15 -23.77 41.31 96.07
C THR A 15 -24.82 40.26 95.97
N LYS A 16 -24.94 39.51 94.92
CA LYS A 16 -25.34 38.16 94.90
C LYS A 16 -24.42 37.33 94.00
N ALA A 17 -23.68 36.53 94.68
CA ALA A 17 -22.89 35.47 94.02
C ALA A 17 -23.83 34.53 93.29
N TYR A 18 -23.76 34.51 91.95
CA TYR A 18 -24.25 33.42 91.16
C TYR A 18 -23.04 32.64 90.67
N SER A 19 -22.90 31.47 91.26
CA SER A 19 -22.02 30.44 90.80
C SER A 19 -22.45 30.02 89.38
N ASN A 20 -21.65 30.45 88.39
CA ASN A 20 -21.77 29.91 87.05
C ASN A 20 -21.08 28.54 87.03
N PRO A 21 -21.82 27.45 86.71
CA PRO A 21 -21.22 26.21 86.33
C PRO A 21 -20.95 26.30 84.83
N PHE A 22 -19.96 27.09 84.40
CA PHE A 22 -19.35 26.87 83.12
C PHE A 22 -18.55 25.58 83.23
N THR A 23 -19.25 24.48 83.06
CA THR A 23 -18.59 23.21 82.64
C THR A 23 -17.92 23.48 81.31
N ILE A 24 -16.65 23.74 81.40
CA ILE A 24 -15.78 23.65 80.22
C ILE A 24 -15.90 22.19 79.78
N PHE A 25 -16.73 21.96 78.75
CA PHE A 25 -16.62 20.75 77.98
C PHE A 25 -15.26 20.76 77.35
N ASN A 26 -14.32 20.22 78.06
CA ASN A 26 -13.04 19.83 77.51
C ASN A 26 -13.34 18.62 76.64
N SER A 27 -13.90 18.88 75.43
CA SER A 27 -13.90 17.90 74.39
C SER A 27 -12.45 17.58 74.12
N SER A 28 -11.97 16.59 74.80
CA SER A 28 -10.75 15.90 74.37
C SER A 28 -10.96 15.50 72.92
N ARG A 29 -10.47 16.38 72.01
CA ARG A 29 -10.21 15.97 70.63
C ARG A 29 -9.21 14.83 70.77
N ARG A 30 -9.74 13.62 70.94
CA ARG A 30 -8.99 12.44 70.47
C ARG A 30 -8.82 12.69 69.00
N ALA A 31 -7.70 13.37 68.68
CA ALA A 31 -7.27 13.46 67.32
C ALA A 31 -7.33 12.05 66.79
N ASN A 32 -8.11 11.85 65.73
CA ASN A 32 -8.18 10.62 64.99
C ASN A 32 -6.83 10.41 64.31
N GLN A 33 -5.81 10.09 65.11
CA GLN A 33 -4.45 9.80 64.59
C GLN A 33 -4.47 8.65 63.58
N GLY A 34 -5.45 7.73 63.68
CA GLY A 34 -5.68 6.68 62.72
C GLY A 34 -6.18 7.17 61.37
N SER A 35 -7.04 8.22 61.35
CA SER A 35 -7.57 8.74 60.06
C SER A 35 -6.52 9.54 59.28
N ALA A 36 -5.64 10.27 60.00
CA ALA A 36 -4.52 10.97 59.35
C ALA A 36 -3.51 10.00 58.69
N LEU A 37 -3.19 8.90 59.39
CA LEU A 37 -2.31 7.86 58.87
C LEU A 37 -2.95 7.17 57.67
N MET A 38 -4.23 6.90 57.68
CA MET A 38 -4.98 6.32 56.58
C MET A 38 -5.01 7.25 55.37
N LEU A 39 -5.22 8.54 55.55
CA LEU A 39 -5.15 9.56 54.49
C LEU A 39 -3.73 9.65 53.87
N MET A 40 -2.65 9.63 54.72
CA MET A 40 -1.30 9.57 54.23
C MET A 40 -1.00 8.31 53.39
N MET A 41 -1.49 7.15 53.84
CA MET A 41 -1.35 5.91 53.07
C MET A 41 -2.04 6.01 51.70
N TRP A 42 -3.28 6.53 51.69
CA TRP A 42 -4.00 6.77 50.44
C TRP A 42 -3.31 7.78 49.51
N ALA A 43 -2.77 8.86 50.07
CA ALA A 43 -2.02 9.86 49.33
C ALA A 43 -0.75 9.26 48.72
N ILE A 44 0.00 8.44 49.46
CA ILE A 44 1.20 7.75 48.96
C ILE A 44 0.81 6.75 47.88
N LEU A 45 -0.27 5.99 48.08
CA LEU A 45 -0.77 5.02 47.09
C LEU A 45 -1.19 5.71 45.79
N LEU A 46 -1.97 6.79 45.86
CA LEU A 46 -2.36 7.59 44.70
C LEU A 46 -1.13 8.17 43.99
N MET A 47 -0.17 8.70 44.75
CA MET A 47 1.06 9.24 44.18
C MET A 47 1.90 8.15 43.51
N SER A 48 1.95 6.96 44.08
CA SER A 48 2.64 5.82 43.49
C SER A 48 1.97 5.37 42.20
N VAL A 49 0.65 5.30 42.14
CA VAL A 49 -0.12 4.96 40.93
C VAL A 49 0.07 6.01 39.85
N THR A 50 0.06 7.31 40.20
CA THR A 50 0.29 8.38 39.23
C THR A 50 1.71 8.35 38.66
N VAL A 51 2.72 8.12 39.52
CA VAL A 51 4.11 7.99 39.06
C VAL A 51 4.28 6.78 38.12
N LEU A 52 3.70 5.63 38.47
CA LEU A 52 3.71 4.47 37.59
C LEU A 52 3.04 4.77 36.25
N GLY A 53 1.88 5.43 36.26
CA GLY A 53 1.17 5.85 35.05
C GLY A 53 2.02 6.77 34.16
N VAL A 54 2.71 7.74 34.77
CA VAL A 54 3.62 8.65 34.03
C VAL A 54 4.82 7.89 33.46
N VAL A 55 5.40 6.97 34.21
CA VAL A 55 6.54 6.16 33.73
C VAL A 55 6.11 5.27 32.54
N GLU A 56 4.95 4.63 32.63
CA GLU A 56 4.44 3.81 31.50
C GLU A 56 4.11 4.68 30.29
N TYR A 57 3.50 5.85 30.50
CA TYR A 57 3.25 6.81 29.42
C TYR A 57 4.55 7.25 28.72
N ILE A 58 5.58 7.60 29.48
CA ILE A 58 6.89 7.99 28.91
C ILE A 58 7.51 6.83 28.14
N ARG A 59 7.45 5.60 28.66
CA ARG A 59 7.97 4.41 27.97
C ARG A 59 7.23 4.16 26.67
N ALA A 60 5.91 4.22 26.69
CA ALA A 60 5.08 4.04 25.48
C ALA A 60 5.39 5.10 24.43
N SER A 61 5.43 6.39 24.84
CA SER A 61 5.76 7.51 23.94
C SER A 61 7.18 7.42 23.38
N ALA A 62 8.16 7.00 24.19
CA ALA A 62 9.52 6.76 23.72
C ALA A 62 9.60 5.61 22.73
N ALA A 63 8.89 4.52 22.98
CA ALA A 63 8.81 3.38 22.06
C ALA A 63 8.17 3.77 20.72
N GLU A 64 7.09 4.55 20.76
CA GLU A 64 6.42 5.08 19.57
C GLU A 64 7.35 6.01 18.76
N SER A 65 8.09 6.90 19.44
CA SER A 65 9.06 7.77 18.80
C SER A 65 10.19 7.01 18.11
N VAL A 66 10.68 5.94 18.72
CA VAL A 66 11.70 5.05 18.13
C VAL A 66 11.14 4.32 16.91
N GLN A 67 9.89 3.84 16.97
CA GLN A 67 9.22 3.20 15.85
C GLN A 67 9.06 4.16 14.66
N ALA A 68 8.62 5.39 14.93
CA ALA A 68 8.51 6.44 13.92
C ALA A 68 9.86 6.78 13.28
N ALA A 69 10.92 6.88 14.08
CA ALA A 69 12.29 7.12 13.59
C ALA A 69 12.80 5.97 12.69
N TYR A 70 12.47 4.72 13.01
CA TYR A 70 12.84 3.57 12.19
C TYR A 70 12.06 3.56 10.88
N GLN A 71 10.78 3.88 10.90
CA GLN A 71 9.95 3.99 9.69
C GLN A 71 10.50 5.09 8.76
N PHE A 72 10.79 6.26 9.31
CA PHE A 72 11.39 7.37 8.57
C PHE A 72 12.75 6.99 7.94
N LYS A 73 13.59 6.29 8.71
CA LYS A 73 14.89 5.82 8.20
C LYS A 73 14.71 4.76 7.11
N ALA A 74 13.72 3.85 7.24
CA ALA A 74 13.41 2.87 6.21
C ALA A 74 12.97 3.56 4.91
N LEU A 75 12.13 4.60 4.99
CA LEU A 75 11.71 5.40 3.85
C LEU A 75 12.91 6.06 3.14
N HIS A 76 13.84 6.67 3.89
CA HIS A 76 15.05 7.27 3.30
C HIS A 76 15.98 6.24 2.66
N LEU A 77 16.02 5.01 3.20
CA LEU A 77 16.77 3.93 2.57
C LEU A 77 16.08 3.46 1.28
N ALA A 78 14.75 3.43 1.24
CA ALA A 78 13.99 3.18 0.02
C ALA A 78 14.26 4.27 -1.03
N GLU A 79 14.29 5.55 -0.65
CA GLU A 79 14.66 6.66 -1.55
C GLU A 79 16.08 6.51 -2.08
N SER A 80 17.03 6.11 -1.21
CA SER A 80 18.41 5.86 -1.61
C SER A 80 18.51 4.71 -2.62
N GLY A 81 17.79 3.62 -2.38
CA GLY A 81 17.68 2.50 -3.32
C GLY A 81 17.05 2.92 -4.63
N LEU A 82 15.98 3.72 -4.58
CA LEU A 82 15.33 4.26 -5.78
C LEU A 82 16.31 5.08 -6.63
N ALA A 83 17.12 5.93 -6.02
CA ALA A 83 18.14 6.72 -6.73
C ALA A 83 19.17 5.81 -7.44
N VAL A 84 19.56 4.69 -6.81
CA VAL A 84 20.41 3.67 -7.45
C VAL A 84 19.69 3.00 -8.61
N GLY A 85 18.43 2.59 -8.44
CA GLY A 85 17.64 1.94 -9.49
C GLY A 85 17.35 2.84 -10.70
N LEU A 86 17.21 4.15 -10.48
CA LEU A 86 17.01 5.15 -11.54
C LEU A 86 18.29 5.49 -12.30
N HIS A 87 19.46 5.13 -11.78
CA HIS A 87 20.71 5.47 -12.44
C HIS A 87 20.80 4.81 -13.84
N PRO A 88 21.18 5.56 -14.89
CA PRO A 88 21.15 5.07 -16.26
C PRO A 88 22.00 3.81 -16.53
N SER A 89 23.08 3.62 -15.76
CA SER A 89 23.98 2.46 -15.90
C SER A 89 23.52 1.24 -15.08
N THR A 90 22.54 1.41 -14.19
CA THR A 90 22.05 0.29 -13.37
C THR A 90 21.17 -0.62 -14.20
N ARG A 91 21.47 -1.91 -14.18
CA ARG A 91 20.70 -2.96 -14.84
C ARG A 91 20.00 -3.85 -13.84
N ARG A 92 19.01 -4.58 -14.30
CA ARG A 92 18.38 -5.63 -13.51
C ARG A 92 19.42 -6.68 -13.13
N GLY A 93 19.37 -7.17 -11.88
CA GLY A 93 20.32 -8.16 -11.38
C GLY A 93 21.63 -7.59 -10.82
N ASP A 94 21.94 -6.30 -11.02
CA ASP A 94 23.17 -5.70 -10.49
C ASP A 94 23.23 -5.82 -8.97
N LEU A 95 24.40 -6.17 -8.44
CA LEU A 95 24.65 -6.29 -7.01
C LEU A 95 24.42 -4.98 -6.24
N VAL A 96 24.54 -3.83 -6.91
CA VAL A 96 24.28 -2.52 -6.30
C VAL A 96 22.81 -2.30 -5.92
N LEU A 97 21.90 -3.11 -6.46
CA LEU A 97 20.47 -3.05 -6.18
C LEU A 97 20.09 -3.60 -4.79
N LYS A 98 21.00 -4.36 -4.17
CA LYS A 98 20.80 -4.91 -2.83
C LYS A 98 21.94 -4.51 -1.93
N GLN A 99 21.71 -3.55 -1.05
CA GLN A 99 22.77 -3.04 -0.18
C GLN A 99 22.40 -3.07 1.29
N LYS A 100 23.32 -3.59 2.08
CA LYS A 100 23.29 -3.52 3.53
C LYS A 100 24.14 -2.34 3.99
N ILE A 101 23.48 -1.29 4.48
CA ILE A 101 24.13 -0.03 4.90
C ILE A 101 24.58 -0.09 6.36
N GLY A 102 23.93 -0.88 7.19
CA GLY A 102 24.23 -1.07 8.60
C GLY A 102 23.95 -2.49 9.07
N PRO A 103 24.17 -2.80 10.36
CA PRO A 103 23.97 -4.15 10.89
C PRO A 103 22.57 -4.70 10.59
N ASN A 104 21.55 -3.85 10.77
CA ASN A 104 20.13 -4.21 10.60
C ASN A 104 19.40 -3.20 9.71
N SER A 105 20.05 -2.65 8.69
CA SER A 105 19.42 -1.69 7.78
C SER A 105 20.05 -1.76 6.40
N GLY A 106 19.22 -1.49 5.38
CA GLY A 106 19.64 -1.50 3.99
C GLY A 106 18.49 -1.21 3.05
N PHE A 107 18.70 -1.48 1.78
CA PHE A 107 17.65 -1.43 0.77
C PHE A 107 17.80 -2.58 -0.23
N ASP A 108 16.66 -2.98 -0.79
CA ASP A 108 16.54 -3.93 -1.87
C ASP A 108 15.74 -3.27 -3.01
N VAL A 109 16.30 -3.29 -4.21
CA VAL A 109 15.67 -2.69 -5.39
C VAL A 109 15.40 -3.77 -6.43
N VAL A 110 14.19 -3.73 -7.00
CA VAL A 110 13.81 -4.58 -8.13
C VAL A 110 13.45 -3.69 -9.30
N ILE A 111 14.08 -3.96 -10.46
CA ILE A 111 13.76 -3.30 -11.73
C ILE A 111 12.91 -4.29 -12.54
N ASN A 112 11.70 -3.91 -12.86
CA ASN A 112 10.79 -4.64 -13.73
C ASN A 112 10.41 -3.75 -14.92
N TYR A 113 9.78 -4.37 -15.93
CA TYR A 113 9.31 -3.67 -17.11
C TYR A 113 7.78 -3.73 -17.15
N GLU A 114 7.15 -2.60 -17.52
CA GLU A 114 5.70 -2.55 -17.62
C GLU A 114 5.17 -3.36 -18.82
N GLY A 115 5.95 -3.49 -19.88
CA GLY A 115 5.64 -4.36 -21.02
C GLY A 115 5.54 -5.86 -20.67
N ALA A 116 5.98 -6.27 -19.46
CA ALA A 116 5.78 -7.63 -18.96
C ALA A 116 4.33 -7.94 -18.59
N ARG A 117 3.48 -6.90 -18.48
CA ARG A 117 2.12 -6.92 -17.94
C ARG A 117 1.08 -6.64 -19.01
N ILE A 118 -0.16 -7.05 -18.76
CA ILE A 118 -1.28 -6.71 -19.62
C ILE A 118 -1.64 -5.22 -19.45
N PRO A 119 -1.63 -4.43 -20.55
CA PRO A 119 -2.00 -3.03 -20.54
C PRO A 119 -3.52 -2.87 -20.44
N ILE A 120 -4.05 -2.79 -19.21
CA ILE A 120 -5.49 -2.90 -18.95
C ILE A 120 -6.32 -1.82 -19.65
N ASN A 121 -5.78 -0.62 -19.85
CA ASN A 121 -6.47 0.48 -20.53
C ASN A 121 -6.70 0.22 -22.05
N TYR A 122 -6.24 -0.92 -22.54
CA TYR A 122 -6.47 -1.40 -23.89
C TYR A 122 -7.34 -2.67 -23.94
N ALA A 123 -8.02 -3.01 -22.84
CA ALA A 123 -8.88 -4.21 -22.77
C ALA A 123 -10.11 -4.17 -23.70
N THR A 124 -10.38 -3.04 -24.36
CA THR A 124 -11.36 -2.95 -25.45
C THR A 124 -10.87 -3.64 -26.73
N ASP A 125 -9.55 -3.86 -26.90
CA ASP A 125 -9.03 -4.72 -27.96
C ASP A 125 -9.40 -6.17 -27.66
N GLU A 126 -10.10 -6.82 -28.59
CA GLU A 126 -10.64 -8.17 -28.41
C GLU A 126 -9.56 -9.20 -28.06
N ARG A 127 -8.35 -9.05 -28.60
CA ARG A 127 -7.23 -9.96 -28.35
C ARG A 127 -6.71 -9.83 -26.90
N LEU A 128 -6.65 -8.60 -26.39
CA LEU A 128 -6.25 -8.35 -24.99
C LEU A 128 -7.35 -8.78 -24.03
N ARG A 129 -8.61 -8.55 -24.37
CA ARG A 129 -9.76 -9.03 -23.61
C ARG A 129 -9.79 -10.56 -23.53
N GLU A 130 -9.54 -11.25 -24.66
CA GLU A 130 -9.42 -12.70 -24.70
C GLU A 130 -8.23 -13.19 -23.88
N ALA A 131 -7.09 -12.49 -23.93
CA ALA A 131 -5.94 -12.80 -23.09
C ALA A 131 -6.26 -12.65 -21.58
N ILE A 132 -7.01 -11.62 -21.19
CA ILE A 132 -7.46 -11.43 -19.81
C ILE A 132 -8.39 -12.58 -19.39
N TYR A 133 -9.35 -12.95 -20.23
CA TYR A 133 -10.21 -14.10 -19.99
C TYR A 133 -9.41 -15.39 -19.79
N ASN A 134 -8.48 -15.69 -20.68
CA ASN A 134 -7.62 -16.87 -20.61
C ASN A 134 -6.73 -16.87 -19.36
N LEU A 135 -6.24 -15.68 -18.95
CA LEU A 135 -5.45 -15.52 -17.72
C LEU A 135 -6.29 -15.88 -16.49
N PHE A 136 -7.55 -15.43 -16.44
CA PHE A 136 -8.46 -15.75 -15.34
C PHE A 136 -8.82 -17.24 -15.32
N ILE A 137 -9.02 -17.87 -16.47
CA ILE A 137 -9.16 -19.34 -16.56
C ILE A 137 -7.91 -20.06 -16.03
N HIS A 138 -6.71 -19.58 -16.39
CA HIS A 138 -5.46 -20.13 -15.90
C HIS A 138 -5.35 -20.00 -14.36
N TRP A 139 -5.91 -18.96 -13.77
CA TRP A 139 -6.03 -18.77 -12.32
C TRP A 139 -7.21 -19.49 -11.68
N GLN A 140 -7.78 -20.48 -12.38
CA GLN A 140 -8.85 -21.36 -11.90
C GLN A 140 -10.18 -20.66 -11.61
N LEU A 141 -10.49 -19.56 -12.30
CA LEU A 141 -11.84 -19.08 -12.39
C LEU A 141 -12.61 -20.00 -13.36
N ASN A 142 -13.89 -20.21 -13.13
CA ASN A 142 -14.72 -20.89 -14.13
C ASN A 142 -15.02 -19.95 -15.32
N ALA A 143 -15.57 -20.49 -16.41
CA ALA A 143 -15.79 -19.74 -17.65
C ALA A 143 -16.73 -18.53 -17.46
N GLU A 144 -17.75 -18.68 -16.61
CA GLU A 144 -18.69 -17.60 -16.30
C GLU A 144 -18.02 -16.48 -15.49
N GLU A 145 -17.30 -16.83 -14.40
CA GLU A 145 -16.55 -15.89 -13.56
C GLU A 145 -15.51 -15.12 -14.38
N ALA A 146 -14.75 -15.83 -15.21
CA ALA A 146 -13.72 -15.23 -16.07
C ALA A 146 -14.34 -14.31 -17.13
N GLY A 147 -15.48 -14.73 -17.74
CA GLY A 147 -16.22 -13.91 -18.70
C GLY A 147 -16.76 -12.63 -18.08
N ILE A 148 -17.38 -12.74 -16.89
CA ILE A 148 -17.91 -11.57 -16.16
C ILE A 148 -16.78 -10.57 -15.89
N ALA A 149 -15.66 -11.01 -15.34
CA ALA A 149 -14.57 -10.11 -15.00
C ALA A 149 -13.93 -9.48 -16.25
N ALA A 150 -13.62 -10.27 -17.29
CA ALA A 150 -12.96 -9.79 -18.50
C ALA A 150 -13.86 -8.82 -19.30
N ASP A 151 -15.14 -9.15 -19.49
CA ASP A 151 -16.09 -8.30 -20.21
C ASP A 151 -16.36 -7.00 -19.42
N SER A 152 -16.57 -7.08 -18.10
CA SER A 152 -16.78 -5.89 -17.26
C SER A 152 -15.56 -4.96 -17.18
N LEU A 153 -14.34 -5.50 -17.27
CA LEU A 153 -13.12 -4.67 -17.36
C LEU A 153 -13.07 -3.88 -18.68
N ALA A 154 -13.52 -4.48 -19.77
CA ALA A 154 -13.58 -3.82 -21.07
C ALA A 154 -14.70 -2.76 -21.11
N ASP A 155 -15.90 -3.06 -20.58
CA ASP A 155 -17.01 -2.11 -20.46
C ASP A 155 -16.67 -0.92 -19.54
N TRP A 156 -15.87 -1.15 -18.50
CA TRP A 156 -15.46 -0.07 -17.59
C TRP A 156 -14.70 1.07 -18.26
N ILE A 157 -13.94 0.76 -19.32
CA ILE A 157 -13.01 1.70 -19.96
C ILE A 157 -13.48 2.21 -21.32
N ASP A 158 -14.49 1.57 -21.94
CA ASP A 158 -14.99 2.05 -23.22
C ASP A 158 -15.91 3.29 -23.05
N ASN A 159 -16.37 3.85 -24.16
CA ASN A 159 -17.08 5.14 -24.14
C ASN A 159 -18.58 4.98 -24.42
N ASP A 160 -19.07 3.75 -24.52
CA ASP A 160 -20.48 3.52 -24.78
C ASP A 160 -21.19 2.89 -23.57
N ASP A 161 -22.50 2.70 -23.63
CA ASP A 161 -23.32 2.15 -22.55
C ASP A 161 -23.85 0.75 -22.91
N ASN A 162 -23.23 0.06 -23.87
CA ASN A 162 -23.68 -1.25 -24.35
C ASN A 162 -22.89 -2.37 -23.67
N ALA A 163 -23.47 -2.99 -22.66
CA ALA A 163 -22.83 -4.11 -21.98
C ALA A 163 -22.49 -5.25 -22.93
N ARG A 164 -21.26 -5.77 -22.84
CA ARG A 164 -20.88 -7.04 -23.46
C ARG A 164 -21.67 -8.20 -22.89
N ALA A 165 -21.58 -9.36 -23.50
CA ALA A 165 -22.40 -10.52 -23.15
C ALA A 165 -22.39 -10.87 -21.64
N ASN A 166 -21.26 -10.74 -20.97
CA ASN A 166 -21.13 -10.97 -19.54
C ASN A 166 -20.71 -9.71 -18.79
N GLY A 167 -20.65 -8.57 -19.47
CA GLY A 167 -20.14 -7.31 -18.97
C GLY A 167 -21.10 -6.57 -18.03
N ALA A 168 -20.72 -5.35 -17.69
CA ALA A 168 -21.50 -4.53 -16.78
C ALA A 168 -21.40 -3.05 -17.14
N GLU A 169 -22.56 -2.46 -17.36
CA GLU A 169 -22.77 -1.04 -17.56
C GLU A 169 -23.57 -0.43 -16.41
N GLN A 170 -23.99 0.81 -16.53
CA GLN A 170 -24.64 1.57 -15.46
C GLN A 170 -25.80 0.82 -14.79
N GLU A 171 -26.63 0.11 -15.56
CA GLU A 171 -27.77 -0.64 -15.03
C GLU A 171 -27.32 -1.75 -14.05
N GLN A 172 -26.29 -2.50 -14.44
CA GLN A 172 -25.76 -3.59 -13.61
C GLN A 172 -25.14 -3.06 -12.32
N TYR A 173 -24.40 -1.95 -12.39
CA TYR A 173 -23.79 -1.34 -11.20
C TYR A 173 -24.84 -0.71 -10.27
N GLN A 174 -25.89 -0.07 -10.81
CA GLN A 174 -27.00 0.45 -10.01
C GLN A 174 -27.73 -0.65 -9.26
N ASN A 175 -27.94 -1.81 -9.90
CA ASN A 175 -28.54 -2.98 -9.26
C ASN A 175 -27.69 -3.54 -8.11
N LEU A 176 -26.38 -3.30 -8.12
CA LEU A 176 -25.45 -3.60 -7.02
C LEU A 176 -25.37 -2.49 -5.97
N GLY A 177 -26.11 -1.38 -6.14
CA GLY A 177 -26.06 -0.22 -5.25
C GLY A 177 -24.85 0.67 -5.47
N ILE A 178 -24.14 0.50 -6.59
CA ILE A 178 -22.97 1.32 -6.98
C ILE A 178 -23.46 2.34 -8.02
N PHE A 179 -23.42 3.60 -7.65
CA PHE A 179 -23.86 4.70 -8.52
C PHE A 179 -22.66 5.35 -9.18
N ASP A 180 -22.86 5.99 -10.34
CA ASP A 180 -21.82 6.66 -11.13
C ASP A 180 -20.73 5.70 -11.65
N SER A 181 -21.11 4.45 -11.97
CA SER A 181 -20.24 3.45 -12.56
C SER A 181 -20.93 2.76 -13.75
N PRO A 182 -20.16 2.34 -14.80
CA PRO A 182 -18.71 2.49 -14.93
C PRO A 182 -18.32 3.98 -15.18
N ARG A 183 -17.02 4.25 -15.11
CA ARG A 183 -16.52 5.61 -15.39
C ARG A 183 -16.38 5.93 -16.87
N ASN A 184 -16.43 4.94 -17.73
CA ASN A 184 -16.19 5.04 -19.18
C ASN A 184 -14.86 5.76 -19.48
N GLN A 185 -13.84 5.45 -18.68
CA GLN A 185 -12.51 6.02 -18.75
C GLN A 185 -11.47 5.01 -18.32
N GLY A 186 -10.27 5.12 -18.88
CA GLY A 186 -9.15 4.29 -18.48
C GLY A 186 -8.82 4.40 -16.98
N PHE A 187 -8.34 3.31 -16.41
CA PHE A 187 -7.89 3.24 -15.03
C PHE A 187 -6.68 4.16 -14.81
N LEU A 188 -6.68 4.90 -13.72
CA LEU A 188 -5.53 5.68 -13.25
C LEU A 188 -4.60 4.84 -12.37
N ARG A 189 -5.17 3.83 -11.69
CA ARG A 189 -4.45 2.90 -10.82
C ARG A 189 -4.98 1.48 -11.02
N VAL A 190 -4.08 0.51 -10.88
CA VAL A 190 -4.45 -0.92 -10.98
C VAL A 190 -5.48 -1.31 -9.90
N ASP A 191 -5.40 -0.70 -8.71
CA ASP A 191 -6.35 -0.96 -7.62
C ASP A 191 -7.80 -0.62 -7.95
N GLU A 192 -8.03 0.33 -8.89
CA GLU A 192 -9.39 0.69 -9.33
C GLU A 192 -10.11 -0.48 -9.99
N MET A 193 -9.37 -1.46 -10.51
CA MET A 193 -9.97 -2.68 -11.07
C MET A 193 -10.82 -3.44 -10.05
N LEU A 194 -10.56 -3.32 -8.73
CA LEU A 194 -11.41 -3.92 -7.69
C LEU A 194 -12.84 -3.36 -7.65
N LEU A 195 -13.08 -2.20 -8.24
CA LEU A 195 -14.42 -1.63 -8.36
C LEU A 195 -15.24 -2.29 -9.49
N VAL A 196 -14.57 -3.06 -10.34
CA VAL A 196 -15.19 -3.69 -11.50
C VAL A 196 -15.84 -5.00 -11.10
N ARG A 197 -17.03 -5.24 -11.63
CA ARG A 197 -17.80 -6.48 -11.40
C ARG A 197 -16.96 -7.73 -11.73
N GLY A 198 -16.90 -8.68 -10.79
CA GLY A 198 -16.16 -9.94 -10.92
C GLY A 198 -14.71 -9.88 -10.45
N MET A 199 -14.11 -8.70 -10.26
CA MET A 199 -12.74 -8.59 -9.79
C MET A 199 -12.56 -8.99 -8.32
N ASP A 200 -13.61 -8.94 -7.51
CA ASP A 200 -13.61 -9.50 -6.16
C ASP A 200 -13.36 -11.02 -6.15
N THR A 201 -13.83 -11.71 -7.16
CA THR A 201 -13.59 -13.15 -7.33
C THR A 201 -12.15 -13.42 -7.79
N VAL A 202 -11.62 -12.57 -8.68
CA VAL A 202 -10.21 -12.62 -9.09
C VAL A 202 -9.30 -12.39 -7.89
N ASP A 203 -9.57 -11.38 -7.07
CA ASP A 203 -8.75 -11.04 -5.89
C ASP A 203 -8.71 -12.19 -4.87
N ARG A 204 -9.83 -12.88 -4.66
CA ARG A 204 -9.87 -14.08 -3.79
C ARG A 204 -9.08 -15.26 -4.34
N LYS A 205 -9.07 -15.47 -5.65
CA LYS A 205 -8.40 -16.61 -6.31
C LYS A 205 -6.91 -16.37 -6.48
N LYS A 206 -6.53 -15.14 -6.79
CA LYS A 206 -5.16 -14.72 -7.13
C LYS A 206 -4.85 -13.38 -6.43
N PRO A 207 -4.48 -13.37 -5.14
CA PRO A 207 -4.25 -12.14 -4.38
C PRO A 207 -3.18 -11.21 -4.96
N ASP A 208 -2.21 -11.76 -5.69
CA ASP A 208 -1.12 -11.04 -6.37
C ASP A 208 -1.47 -10.63 -7.82
N TRP A 209 -2.74 -10.66 -8.23
CA TRP A 209 -3.20 -10.33 -9.59
C TRP A 209 -2.71 -8.96 -10.08
N ARG A 210 -2.52 -7.99 -9.16
CA ARG A 210 -2.04 -6.63 -9.48
C ARG A 210 -0.70 -6.62 -10.20
N GLU A 211 0.13 -7.62 -9.95
CA GLU A 211 1.43 -7.76 -10.60
C GLU A 211 1.35 -8.02 -12.10
N TYR A 212 0.21 -8.46 -12.59
CA TYR A 212 0.02 -8.88 -13.98
C TYR A 212 -0.61 -7.81 -14.87
N PHE A 213 -1.01 -6.66 -14.29
CA PHE A 213 -1.65 -5.57 -15.02
C PHE A 213 -0.85 -4.28 -14.93
N SER A 214 -0.96 -3.44 -15.96
CA SER A 214 -0.40 -2.10 -16.01
C SER A 214 -1.38 -1.10 -16.58
N VAL A 215 -1.44 0.08 -15.98
CA VAL A 215 -2.19 1.24 -16.51
C VAL A 215 -1.32 2.11 -17.43
N TYR A 216 -0.02 1.84 -17.50
CA TYR A 216 0.98 2.65 -18.20
C TYR A 216 1.38 2.12 -19.58
N GLY A 217 0.97 0.89 -19.93
CA GLY A 217 1.30 0.26 -21.20
C GLY A 217 0.70 0.97 -22.42
N GLU A 218 1.24 0.70 -23.60
CA GLU A 218 0.79 1.27 -24.89
C GLU A 218 0.04 0.26 -25.77
N GLY A 219 -0.65 -0.69 -25.16
CA GLY A 219 -1.42 -1.71 -25.87
C GLY A 219 -0.61 -2.91 -26.36
N GLN A 220 0.69 -2.94 -26.07
CA GLN A 220 1.60 -4.01 -26.45
C GLN A 220 2.23 -4.70 -25.25
N ILE A 221 2.62 -5.95 -25.44
CA ILE A 221 3.28 -6.80 -24.43
C ILE A 221 4.67 -7.17 -24.97
N ASP A 222 5.69 -6.93 -24.16
CA ASP A 222 7.09 -7.16 -24.51
C ASP A 222 7.48 -8.63 -24.28
N LEU A 223 7.74 -9.35 -25.34
CA LEU A 223 8.15 -10.77 -25.31
C LEU A 223 9.43 -11.01 -24.52
N ARG A 224 10.30 -10.00 -24.38
CA ARG A 224 11.57 -10.13 -23.65
C ARG A 224 11.40 -10.18 -22.15
N THR A 225 10.29 -9.63 -21.64
CA THR A 225 10.10 -9.46 -20.19
C THR A 225 8.79 -10.01 -19.69
N VAL A 226 7.88 -10.42 -20.59
CA VAL A 226 6.54 -10.89 -20.27
C VAL A 226 6.55 -12.04 -19.26
N PHE A 227 5.61 -12.01 -18.32
CA PHE A 227 5.43 -13.08 -17.34
C PHE A 227 4.90 -14.35 -17.98
N LYS A 228 5.30 -15.50 -17.41
CA LYS A 228 4.90 -16.83 -17.91
C LYS A 228 3.37 -16.94 -18.07
N ASP A 229 2.61 -16.56 -17.04
CA ASP A 229 1.15 -16.69 -17.04
C ASP A 229 0.51 -15.82 -18.11
N VAL A 230 1.01 -14.59 -18.30
CA VAL A 230 0.56 -13.67 -19.35
C VAL A 230 0.86 -14.25 -20.72
N LEU A 231 2.06 -14.80 -20.91
CA LEU A 231 2.47 -15.41 -22.17
C LEU A 231 1.62 -16.63 -22.51
N LEU A 232 1.33 -17.51 -21.56
CA LEU A 232 0.40 -18.62 -21.73
C LEU A 232 -0.99 -18.14 -22.13
N ALA A 233 -1.51 -17.13 -21.45
CA ALA A 233 -2.85 -16.61 -21.67
C ALA A 233 -3.02 -15.97 -23.05
N ILE A 234 -2.04 -15.19 -23.49
CA ILE A 234 -2.12 -14.44 -24.75
C ILE A 234 -1.81 -15.32 -25.97
N THR A 235 -0.83 -16.21 -25.83
CA THR A 235 -0.42 -17.06 -26.96
C THR A 235 -1.22 -18.35 -27.06
N GLY A 236 -1.81 -18.83 -25.95
CA GLY A 236 -2.42 -20.16 -25.87
C GLY A 236 -1.47 -21.27 -26.29
N SER A 237 -0.16 -21.06 -26.16
CA SER A 237 0.90 -22.03 -26.42
C SER A 237 0.94 -23.07 -25.31
N SER A 238 1.56 -24.23 -25.58
CA SER A 238 1.72 -25.24 -24.55
C SER A 238 2.66 -24.76 -23.44
N GLU A 239 2.45 -25.28 -22.21
CA GLU A 239 3.37 -24.98 -21.09
C GLU A 239 4.82 -25.33 -21.41
N ASN A 240 5.05 -26.40 -22.19
CA ASN A 240 6.39 -26.82 -22.58
C ASN A 240 7.05 -25.84 -23.54
N ASP A 241 6.29 -25.29 -24.49
CA ASP A 241 6.81 -24.32 -25.46
C ASP A 241 7.14 -22.99 -24.76
N VAL A 242 6.24 -22.52 -23.88
CA VAL A 242 6.46 -21.34 -23.06
C VAL A 242 7.67 -21.53 -22.13
N ALA A 243 7.78 -22.66 -21.45
CA ALA A 243 8.89 -22.94 -20.57
C ALA A 243 10.23 -23.05 -21.34
N ARG A 244 10.21 -23.57 -22.57
CA ARG A 244 11.39 -23.59 -23.45
C ARG A 244 11.79 -22.17 -23.85
N PHE A 245 10.82 -21.38 -24.31
CA PHE A 245 11.04 -19.98 -24.69
C PHE A 245 11.66 -19.17 -23.54
N ILE A 246 11.06 -19.27 -22.33
CA ILE A 246 11.53 -18.55 -21.13
C ILE A 246 12.97 -18.98 -20.78
N ARG A 247 13.29 -20.27 -20.77
CA ARG A 247 14.66 -20.75 -20.49
C ARG A 247 15.69 -20.23 -21.47
N GLU A 248 15.31 -20.13 -22.76
CA GLU A 248 16.20 -19.59 -23.77
C GLU A 248 16.33 -18.07 -23.69
N ARG A 249 15.26 -17.39 -23.26
CA ARG A 249 15.23 -15.96 -23.09
C ARG A 249 16.04 -15.51 -21.88
N ASP A 250 15.76 -16.09 -20.72
CA ASP A 250 16.20 -15.59 -19.40
C ASP A 250 17.61 -16.08 -19.01
N GLY A 251 18.30 -16.81 -19.90
CA GLY A 251 19.65 -17.26 -19.62
C GLY A 251 19.78 -18.29 -18.50
N ALA A 252 20.95 -18.33 -17.88
CA ALA A 252 21.29 -19.29 -16.84
C ALA A 252 20.73 -18.92 -15.46
N ASP A 253 20.54 -17.64 -15.19
CA ASP A 253 19.99 -17.14 -13.91
C ASP A 253 18.48 -17.20 -13.84
N GLY A 254 17.80 -17.36 -14.98
CA GLY A 254 16.34 -17.43 -15.09
C GLY A 254 15.62 -16.11 -14.76
N ILE A 255 16.31 -14.98 -14.84
CA ILE A 255 15.77 -13.65 -14.49
C ILE A 255 15.76 -12.79 -15.75
N PRO A 256 14.60 -12.44 -16.33
CA PRO A 256 14.54 -11.64 -17.53
C PRO A 256 15.09 -10.22 -17.31
N GLY A 257 15.82 -9.68 -18.26
CA GLY A 257 16.39 -8.34 -18.24
C GLY A 257 17.80 -8.25 -17.64
N THR A 258 18.51 -9.38 -17.50
CA THR A 258 19.90 -9.46 -17.01
C THR A 258 20.93 -9.55 -18.14
N GLU A 259 22.24 -9.65 -17.79
CA GLU A 259 23.31 -9.65 -18.80
C GLU A 259 23.43 -10.96 -19.58
N ASP A 260 23.01 -12.07 -19.03
CA ASP A 260 23.06 -13.39 -19.66
C ASP A 260 21.83 -13.72 -20.51
N ASP A 261 20.88 -12.80 -20.61
CA ASP A 261 19.69 -12.94 -21.45
C ASP A 261 20.07 -13.07 -22.93
N ARG A 262 19.40 -13.99 -23.58
CA ARG A 262 19.49 -14.12 -25.02
C ARG A 262 18.46 -13.22 -25.70
N ARG A 263 18.93 -12.35 -26.59
CA ARG A 263 18.02 -11.62 -27.48
C ARG A 263 17.45 -12.57 -28.55
N ILE A 264 16.23 -13.01 -28.31
CA ILE A 264 15.46 -13.83 -29.26
C ILE A 264 14.76 -12.88 -30.24
N ARG A 265 14.91 -13.11 -31.54
CA ARG A 265 14.22 -12.32 -32.56
C ARG A 265 12.77 -12.76 -32.66
N ASP A 266 11.90 -11.88 -33.12
CA ASP A 266 10.45 -12.14 -33.24
C ASP A 266 10.12 -13.45 -33.91
N GLU A 267 10.68 -13.72 -35.09
CA GLU A 267 10.42 -14.93 -35.84
C GLU A 267 10.83 -16.20 -35.09
N GLU A 268 11.94 -16.15 -34.39
CA GLU A 268 12.41 -17.25 -33.53
C GLU A 268 11.53 -17.41 -32.31
N ALA A 269 11.13 -16.31 -31.68
CA ALA A 269 10.19 -16.31 -30.53
C ALA A 269 8.86 -16.96 -30.92
N TYR A 270 8.32 -16.59 -32.08
CA TYR A 270 7.05 -17.16 -32.58
C TYR A 270 7.19 -18.65 -32.88
N GLN A 271 8.32 -19.11 -33.43
CA GLN A 271 8.59 -20.53 -33.65
C GLN A 271 8.71 -21.31 -32.35
N LEU A 272 9.45 -20.78 -31.36
CA LEU A 272 9.59 -21.39 -30.04
C LEU A 272 8.23 -21.52 -29.32
N LEU A 273 7.37 -20.53 -29.50
CA LEU A 273 6.02 -20.50 -28.93
C LEU A 273 4.98 -21.29 -29.76
N GLY A 274 5.40 -21.85 -30.91
CA GLY A 274 4.49 -22.59 -31.79
C GLY A 274 3.45 -21.73 -32.47
N LEU A 275 3.71 -20.43 -32.64
CA LEU A 275 2.79 -19.48 -33.27
C LEU A 275 3.00 -19.48 -34.79
N ALA A 276 1.91 -19.70 -35.52
CA ALA A 276 1.94 -19.71 -37.00
C ALA A 276 0.56 -19.28 -37.58
N GLY A 277 0.56 -18.93 -38.88
CA GLY A 277 -0.65 -18.63 -39.64
C GLY A 277 -1.49 -17.49 -39.06
N ASP A 278 -2.81 -17.65 -39.04
CA ASP A 278 -3.76 -16.62 -38.61
C ASP A 278 -3.54 -16.20 -37.14
N LYS A 279 -3.20 -17.14 -36.27
CA LYS A 279 -2.92 -16.88 -34.87
C LYS A 279 -1.74 -15.93 -34.70
N LEU A 280 -0.64 -16.17 -35.41
CA LEU A 280 0.50 -15.28 -35.40
C LEU A 280 0.15 -13.88 -35.92
N ASN A 281 -0.62 -13.83 -37.05
CA ASN A 281 -1.04 -12.56 -37.63
C ASN A 281 -1.92 -11.75 -36.65
N ALA A 282 -2.80 -12.41 -35.92
CA ALA A 282 -3.64 -11.77 -34.91
C ALA A 282 -2.79 -11.19 -33.75
N LEU A 283 -1.76 -11.90 -33.31
CA LEU A 283 -0.99 -11.51 -32.13
C LEU A 283 0.13 -10.49 -32.43
N ARG A 284 0.61 -10.39 -33.69
CA ARG A 284 1.69 -9.44 -34.06
C ARG A 284 1.42 -7.98 -33.71
N ALA A 285 0.15 -7.57 -33.62
CA ALA A 285 -0.19 -6.19 -33.27
C ALA A 285 -0.07 -5.90 -31.78
N ILE A 286 -0.16 -6.91 -30.93
CA ILE A 286 -0.13 -6.78 -29.47
C ILE A 286 1.14 -7.35 -28.83
N LEU A 287 1.98 -8.06 -29.59
CA LEU A 287 3.29 -8.52 -29.17
C LEU A 287 4.38 -7.61 -29.75
N ASN A 288 5.32 -7.27 -28.90
CA ASN A 288 6.45 -6.39 -29.25
C ASN A 288 7.75 -6.99 -28.70
N ASP A 289 8.88 -6.81 -29.41
CA ASP A 289 10.22 -7.18 -28.92
C ASP A 289 11.06 -5.98 -28.51
N ASP A 290 10.56 -4.75 -28.62
CA ASP A 290 11.39 -3.54 -28.63
C ASP A 290 11.20 -2.59 -27.45
N ASP A 291 10.23 -2.79 -26.55
CA ASP A 291 9.97 -1.79 -25.51
C ASP A 291 10.51 -2.13 -24.13
N THR A 292 11.76 -1.72 -23.90
CA THR A 292 12.33 -1.59 -22.54
C THR A 292 12.24 -0.16 -22.01
N THR A 293 11.44 0.71 -22.65
CA THR A 293 11.36 2.13 -22.27
C THR A 293 10.59 2.37 -20.98
N LEU A 294 9.59 1.52 -20.69
CA LEU A 294 8.76 1.62 -19.48
C LEU A 294 9.32 0.71 -18.38
N ARG A 295 9.88 1.34 -17.35
CA ARG A 295 10.46 0.63 -16.20
C ARG A 295 9.62 0.89 -14.94
N ARG A 296 9.36 -0.20 -14.18
CA ARG A 296 8.87 -0.14 -12.80
C ARG A 296 10.04 -0.43 -11.88
N ILE A 297 10.35 0.50 -11.03
CA ILE A 297 11.41 0.39 -10.03
C ILE A 297 10.74 0.33 -8.67
N THR A 298 10.86 -0.81 -8.02
CA THR A 298 10.39 -1.04 -6.66
C THR A 298 11.59 -1.01 -5.73
N SER A 299 11.60 -0.09 -4.78
CA SER A 299 12.67 0.04 -3.80
C SER A 299 12.12 -0.16 -2.40
N ILE A 300 12.64 -1.15 -1.69
CA ILE A 300 12.28 -1.47 -0.30
C ILE A 300 13.45 -1.08 0.59
N GLY A 301 13.24 -0.08 1.45
CA GLY A 301 14.16 0.24 2.54
C GLY A 301 13.77 -0.47 3.82
N TRP A 302 14.76 -0.92 4.60
CA TRP A 302 14.48 -1.66 5.83
C TRP A 302 15.40 -1.28 6.98
N VAL A 303 14.81 -1.25 8.20
CA VAL A 303 15.52 -1.03 9.47
C VAL A 303 14.92 -1.96 10.52
N GLY A 304 15.66 -3.03 10.87
CA GLY A 304 15.11 -4.11 11.69
C GLY A 304 13.93 -4.77 11.00
N GLU A 305 12.76 -4.72 11.65
CA GLU A 305 11.51 -5.26 11.11
C GLU A 305 10.70 -4.21 10.31
N LYS A 306 11.05 -2.93 10.41
CA LYS A 306 10.36 -1.87 9.69
C LYS A 306 10.79 -1.81 8.24
N ARG A 307 9.80 -1.67 7.37
CA ARG A 307 9.97 -1.57 5.92
C ARG A 307 9.20 -0.38 5.39
N ALA A 308 9.72 0.22 4.35
CA ALA A 308 9.02 1.19 3.53
C ALA A 308 9.26 0.84 2.07
N GLU A 309 8.24 0.88 1.27
CA GLU A 309 8.31 0.57 -0.15
C GLU A 309 7.98 1.81 -0.99
N ILE A 310 8.78 2.03 -2.02
CA ILE A 310 8.53 3.07 -3.04
C ILE A 310 8.54 2.39 -4.40
N ILE A 311 7.47 2.58 -5.14
CA ILE A 311 7.33 2.13 -6.51
C ILE A 311 7.30 3.35 -7.42
N VAL A 312 8.16 3.37 -8.43
CA VAL A 312 8.18 4.42 -9.44
C VAL A 312 8.11 3.79 -10.82
N VAL A 313 7.20 4.33 -11.64
CA VAL A 313 7.13 3.98 -13.07
C VAL A 313 7.71 5.13 -13.88
N THR A 314 8.67 4.81 -14.74
CA THR A 314 9.34 5.79 -15.59
C THR A 314 9.32 5.34 -17.05
N ARG A 315 9.26 6.33 -17.95
CA ARG A 315 9.52 6.14 -19.37
C ARG A 315 10.88 6.73 -19.70
N ARG A 316 11.73 5.95 -20.35
CA ARG A 316 13.00 6.40 -20.86
C ARG A 316 12.85 6.81 -22.34
N ASN A 317 13.23 8.02 -22.68
CA ASN A 317 13.32 8.43 -24.07
C ASN A 317 14.53 7.73 -24.72
N SER A 318 14.30 6.97 -25.78
CA SER A 318 15.33 6.18 -26.47
C SER A 318 16.40 7.04 -27.16
N VAL A 319 16.07 8.28 -27.54
CA VAL A 319 16.97 9.20 -28.25
C VAL A 319 17.79 10.04 -27.27
N THR A 320 17.13 10.66 -26.28
CA THR A 320 17.80 11.58 -25.35
C THR A 320 18.30 10.91 -24.08
N GLY A 321 17.82 9.70 -23.78
CA GLY A 321 18.08 9.00 -22.51
C GLY A 321 17.38 9.62 -21.30
N SER A 322 16.58 10.69 -21.49
CA SER A 322 15.86 11.36 -20.40
C SER A 322 14.78 10.45 -19.82
N LEU A 323 14.54 10.57 -18.51
CA LEU A 323 13.50 9.85 -17.80
C LEU A 323 12.29 10.76 -17.57
N THR A 324 11.11 10.27 -17.90
CA THR A 324 9.83 10.89 -17.54
C THR A 324 9.18 10.03 -16.46
N TYR A 325 8.80 10.64 -15.36
CA TYR A 325 8.05 9.97 -14.28
C TYR A 325 6.59 9.89 -14.67
N LEU A 326 6.00 8.69 -14.63
CA LEU A 326 4.60 8.43 -14.94
C LEU A 326 3.76 8.19 -13.70
N GLY A 327 4.34 7.60 -12.67
CA GLY A 327 3.67 7.34 -11.40
C GLY A 327 4.65 7.09 -10.27
N ARG A 328 4.22 7.41 -9.04
CA ARG A 328 4.91 7.08 -7.78
C ARG A 328 3.88 6.60 -6.78
N MET A 329 4.17 5.50 -6.11
CA MET A 329 3.38 4.94 -5.01
C MET A 329 4.32 4.72 -3.82
N GLU A 330 3.80 4.91 -2.61
CA GLU A 330 4.52 4.72 -1.34
C GLU A 330 3.63 3.89 -0.42
N GLU A 331 4.23 2.83 0.18
CA GLU A 331 3.57 1.92 1.13
C GLU A 331 4.39 1.74 2.41
#